data_821975e9c934b25c9c649dd115c99a99
#
_entry.id   821975e9c934b25c9c649dd115c99a99
#
_cell.length_a   1.000
_cell.length_b   1.000
_cell.length_c   1.000
_cell.angle_alpha   90.00
_cell.angle_beta   90.00
_cell.angle_gamma   90.00
#
_symmetry.space_group_name_H-M   'P 1'
#
loop_
_entity.id
_entity.type
_entity.pdbx_description
1 polymer ?
#
loop_
_entity_poly.entity_id
_entity_poly.type
_entity_poly.pdbx_seq_one_letter_code
_entity_poly.pdbx_strand_id
1 'polypeptide(L)'
;MNLKRLFTTEGVKGKKDYLDSQKKYEIIRTVIFFGISIALFVAGFVTTGDRNNLLTIVAVLGCLPASKSMVGAIMYCRQSSLAKEDADKIESHTKDLTCLYDMVFTTREKIYPVLHMAVCGNNIAGYMPMKKAPKNPKKALSENACAEHLDTCLKVDNYKDVTIKIFTDLGKYITRLSQLQELTTEDKHTEGICNTLKSIAL
;
A
#
# COMPACT_ATOMS: atom_id res chain seq x y z
N MET A 1 4.95 5.89 20.19
CA MET A 1 5.16 6.12 18.75
C MET A 1 6.55 5.61 18.38
N ASN A 2 6.69 4.74 17.40
CA ASN A 2 7.99 4.17 17.03
C ASN A 2 8.65 5.06 15.97
N LEU A 3 9.69 5.82 16.34
CA LEU A 3 10.38 6.78 15.47
C LEU A 3 10.98 6.12 14.20
N LYS A 4 11.42 4.86 14.29
CA LYS A 4 11.92 4.11 13.11
C LYS A 4 10.86 3.99 12.01
N ARG A 5 9.58 3.93 12.36
CA ARG A 5 8.46 3.83 11.43
C ARG A 5 8.19 5.08 10.59
N LEU A 6 8.71 6.25 11.00
CA LEU A 6 8.63 7.49 10.22
C LEU A 6 9.47 7.41 8.94
N PHE A 7 10.49 6.57 8.92
CA PHE A 7 11.45 6.50 7.81
C PHE A 7 11.46 5.14 7.09
N THR A 8 10.97 4.07 7.74
CA THR A 8 11.01 2.72 7.19
C THR A 8 9.68 2.01 7.40
N THR A 9 9.13 1.46 6.33
CA THR A 9 7.89 0.65 6.35
C THR A 9 8.16 -0.85 6.36
N GLU A 10 9.43 -1.25 6.31
CA GLU A 10 9.85 -2.65 6.32
C GLU A 10 9.33 -3.42 7.54
N GLY A 11 8.90 -4.64 7.33
CA GLY A 11 8.37 -5.52 8.37
C GLY A 11 6.94 -5.22 8.84
N VAL A 12 6.30 -4.18 8.30
CA VAL A 12 4.92 -3.79 8.66
C VAL A 12 3.94 -3.94 7.51
N LYS A 13 4.41 -3.83 6.26
CA LYS A 13 3.58 -4.04 5.06
C LYS A 13 2.97 -5.43 5.06
N GLY A 14 1.70 -5.51 4.66
CA GLY A 14 0.95 -6.76 4.62
C GLY A 14 0.34 -7.19 5.96
N LYS A 15 0.44 -6.38 7.02
CA LYS A 15 -0.25 -6.61 8.29
C LYS A 15 -1.62 -5.91 8.31
N LYS A 16 -2.53 -6.44 9.12
CA LYS A 16 -3.85 -5.86 9.37
C LYS A 16 -3.71 -4.40 9.85
N ASP A 17 -4.61 -3.53 9.40
CA ASP A 17 -4.64 -2.09 9.72
C ASP A 17 -3.34 -1.32 9.34
N TYR A 18 -2.55 -1.86 8.39
CA TYR A 18 -1.33 -1.21 7.92
C TYR A 18 -1.62 0.18 7.35
N LEU A 19 -2.61 0.32 6.44
CA LEU A 19 -2.94 1.58 5.78
C LEU A 19 -3.34 2.67 6.78
N ASP A 20 -4.19 2.36 7.75
CA ASP A 20 -4.65 3.35 8.74
C ASP A 20 -3.53 3.77 9.70
N SER A 21 -2.66 2.83 10.02
CA SER A 21 -1.47 3.09 10.81
C SER A 21 -0.46 3.97 10.03
N GLN A 22 -0.17 3.60 8.79
CA GLN A 22 0.81 4.30 7.95
C GLN A 22 0.37 5.74 7.62
N LYS A 23 -0.92 5.95 7.38
CA LYS A 23 -1.52 7.28 7.19
C LYS A 23 -1.11 8.27 8.28
N LYS A 24 -1.18 7.85 9.55
CA LYS A 24 -0.80 8.71 10.69
C LYS A 24 0.69 9.08 10.64
N TYR A 25 1.56 8.12 10.34
CA TYR A 25 3.00 8.37 10.25
C TYR A 25 3.36 9.30 9.08
N GLU A 26 2.73 9.13 7.92
CA GLU A 26 2.96 10.00 6.75
C GLU A 26 2.51 11.45 7.00
N ILE A 27 1.37 11.65 7.68
CA ILE A 27 0.90 12.99 8.04
C ILE A 27 1.89 13.64 9.02
N ILE A 28 2.30 12.92 10.08
CA ILE A 28 3.25 13.44 11.07
C ILE A 28 4.58 13.80 10.41
N ARG A 29 5.11 12.92 9.55
CA ARG A 29 6.34 13.16 8.79
C ARG A 29 6.24 14.42 7.94
N THR A 30 5.12 14.60 7.24
CA THR A 30 4.87 15.78 6.40
C THR A 30 4.86 17.06 7.23
N VAL A 31 4.18 17.05 8.38
CA VAL A 31 4.13 18.21 9.30
C VAL A 31 5.51 18.55 9.84
N ILE A 32 6.32 17.56 10.19
CA ILE A 32 7.69 17.77 10.67
C ILE A 32 8.56 18.42 9.58
N PHE A 33 8.53 17.91 8.36
CA PHE A 33 9.36 18.46 7.27
C PHE A 33 8.97 19.89 6.91
N PHE A 34 7.68 20.19 6.81
CA PHE A 34 7.23 21.56 6.59
C PHE A 34 7.56 22.47 7.78
N GLY A 35 7.40 21.96 9.01
CA GLY A 35 7.74 22.72 10.23
C GLY A 35 9.22 23.11 10.27
N ILE A 36 10.13 22.20 9.93
CA ILE A 36 11.57 22.51 9.83
C ILE A 36 11.84 23.54 8.75
N SER A 37 11.25 23.41 7.56
CA SER A 37 11.46 24.37 6.46
C SER A 37 10.97 25.77 6.83
N ILE A 38 9.80 25.87 7.46
CA ILE A 38 9.25 27.16 7.93
C ILE A 38 10.13 27.76 9.05
N ALA A 39 10.59 26.95 10.00
CA ALA A 39 11.46 27.42 11.08
C ALA A 39 12.78 27.99 10.54
N LEU A 40 13.41 27.31 9.55
CA LEU A 40 14.61 27.80 8.88
C LEU A 40 14.38 29.13 8.16
N PHE A 41 13.25 29.27 7.47
CA PHE A 41 12.88 30.51 6.80
C PHE A 41 12.71 31.67 7.80
N VAL A 42 11.96 31.44 8.87
CA VAL A 42 11.74 32.45 9.92
C VAL A 42 13.05 32.84 10.60
N ALA A 43 13.89 31.86 10.97
CA ALA A 43 15.19 32.13 11.56
C ALA A 43 16.09 32.98 10.63
N GLY A 44 16.11 32.66 9.33
CA GLY A 44 16.84 33.43 8.33
C GLY A 44 16.35 34.89 8.23
N PHE A 45 15.06 35.09 8.20
CA PHE A 45 14.45 36.40 8.14
C PHE A 45 14.72 37.26 9.39
N VAL A 46 14.60 36.64 10.58
CA VAL A 46 14.83 37.35 11.86
C VAL A 46 16.29 37.74 12.05
N THR A 47 17.25 36.89 11.60
CA THR A 47 18.70 37.14 11.80
C THR A 47 19.26 38.15 10.80
N THR A 48 18.78 38.19 9.58
CA THR A 48 19.35 39.06 8.51
C THR A 48 18.49 40.27 8.16
N GLY A 49 17.24 40.29 8.57
CA GLY A 49 16.26 41.33 8.17
C GLY A 49 15.91 41.33 6.68
N ASP A 50 16.52 40.43 5.90
CA ASP A 50 16.31 40.32 4.45
C ASP A 50 15.82 38.93 4.08
N ARG A 51 15.03 38.85 3.02
CA ARG A 51 14.51 37.57 2.47
C ARG A 51 15.54 36.82 1.63
N ASN A 52 16.54 37.56 1.11
CA ASN A 52 17.60 36.99 0.25
C ASN A 52 18.81 36.53 1.07
N ASN A 53 18.63 35.53 1.89
CA ASN A 53 19.71 34.97 2.71
C ASN A 53 19.91 33.47 2.45
N LEU A 54 21.04 32.92 2.88
CA LEU A 54 21.39 31.52 2.69
C LEU A 54 20.36 30.58 3.34
N LEU A 55 19.82 30.94 4.51
CA LEU A 55 18.81 30.12 5.22
C LEU A 55 17.49 30.03 4.44
N THR A 56 17.13 31.09 3.71
CA THR A 56 15.97 31.04 2.81
C THR A 56 16.16 30.03 1.68
N ILE A 57 17.38 29.99 1.08
CA ILE A 57 17.68 28.98 0.05
C ILE A 57 17.57 27.57 0.61
N VAL A 58 18.14 27.33 1.80
CA VAL A 58 18.06 26.03 2.48
C VAL A 58 16.61 25.66 2.81
N ALA A 59 15.80 26.61 3.28
CA ALA A 59 14.38 26.40 3.56
C ALA A 59 13.59 25.99 2.31
N VAL A 60 13.84 26.65 1.17
CA VAL A 60 13.21 26.30 -0.12
C VAL A 60 13.62 24.90 -0.56
N LEU A 61 14.89 24.53 -0.45
CA LEU A 61 15.36 23.17 -0.74
C LEU A 61 14.71 22.14 0.19
N GLY A 62 14.49 22.49 1.47
CA GLY A 62 13.77 21.65 2.44
C GLY A 62 12.30 21.40 2.07
N CYS A 63 11.68 22.24 1.25
CA CYS A 63 10.33 22.02 0.74
C CYS A 63 10.24 20.82 -0.24
N LEU A 64 11.34 20.39 -0.87
CA LEU A 64 11.34 19.25 -1.79
C LEU A 64 11.01 17.92 -1.07
N PRO A 65 11.71 17.51 0.00
CA PRO A 65 11.34 16.33 0.75
C PRO A 65 9.98 16.46 1.44
N ALA A 66 9.61 17.67 1.87
CA ALA A 66 8.29 17.94 2.45
C ALA A 66 7.17 17.68 1.44
N SER A 67 7.33 18.16 0.19
CA SER A 67 6.35 17.93 -0.89
C SER A 67 6.22 16.45 -1.26
N LYS A 68 7.33 15.72 -1.33
CA LYS A 68 7.31 14.25 -1.55
C LYS A 68 6.53 13.55 -0.45
N SER A 69 6.77 13.89 0.81
CA SER A 69 6.04 13.33 1.95
C SER A 69 4.55 13.68 1.91
N MET A 70 4.20 14.90 1.50
CA MET A 70 2.80 15.33 1.36
C MET A 70 2.06 14.50 0.30
N VAL A 71 2.67 14.22 -0.84
CA VAL A 71 2.08 13.37 -1.88
C VAL A 71 1.82 11.97 -1.33
N GLY A 72 2.77 11.38 -0.60
CA GLY A 72 2.59 10.10 0.08
C GLY A 72 1.41 10.14 1.06
N ALA A 73 1.35 11.16 1.91
CA ALA A 73 0.24 11.33 2.86
C ALA A 73 -1.12 11.41 2.16
N ILE A 74 -1.22 12.16 1.05
CA ILE A 74 -2.47 12.24 0.25
C ILE A 74 -2.84 10.86 -0.33
N MET A 75 -1.87 10.10 -0.84
CA MET A 75 -2.12 8.76 -1.38
C MET A 75 -2.67 7.82 -0.30
N TYR A 76 -2.05 7.77 0.87
CA TYR A 76 -2.55 6.96 2.00
C TYR A 76 -3.91 7.46 2.53
N CYS A 77 -4.16 8.76 2.58
CA CYS A 77 -5.44 9.32 3.01
C CYS A 77 -6.61 8.93 2.12
N ARG A 78 -6.36 8.64 0.84
CA ARG A 78 -7.39 8.17 -0.10
C ARG A 78 -7.73 6.71 0.05
N GLN A 79 -6.88 5.93 0.70
CA GLN A 79 -7.09 4.51 0.96
C GLN A 79 -7.64 4.29 2.37
N SER A 80 -8.29 3.17 2.59
CA SER A 80 -8.75 2.72 3.91
C SER A 80 -8.44 1.25 4.04
N SER A 81 -8.15 0.81 5.25
CA SER A 81 -8.00 -0.59 5.58
C SER A 81 -9.29 -1.37 5.37
N LEU A 82 -9.19 -2.70 5.36
CA LEU A 82 -10.32 -3.60 5.25
C LEU A 82 -11.31 -3.37 6.40
N ALA A 83 -12.61 -3.37 6.08
CA ALA A 83 -13.65 -3.25 7.11
C ALA A 83 -13.55 -4.44 8.09
N LYS A 84 -13.72 -4.18 9.39
CA LYS A 84 -13.59 -5.22 10.42
C LYS A 84 -14.53 -6.39 10.19
N GLU A 85 -15.77 -6.12 9.80
CA GLU A 85 -16.78 -7.15 9.51
C GLU A 85 -16.37 -8.09 8.37
N ASP A 86 -15.76 -7.54 7.31
CA ASP A 86 -15.25 -8.33 6.19
C ASP A 86 -13.97 -9.07 6.58
N ALA A 87 -13.10 -8.44 7.39
CA ALA A 87 -11.90 -9.07 7.91
C ALA A 87 -12.21 -10.31 8.76
N ASP A 88 -13.17 -10.20 9.68
CA ASP A 88 -13.57 -11.31 10.56
C ASP A 88 -14.16 -12.48 9.76
N LYS A 89 -14.96 -12.19 8.71
CA LYS A 89 -15.47 -13.22 7.78
C LYS A 89 -14.36 -13.92 7.01
N ILE A 90 -13.38 -13.16 6.53
CA ILE A 90 -12.25 -13.70 5.78
C ILE A 90 -11.36 -14.55 6.69
N GLU A 91 -11.03 -14.07 7.90
CA GLU A 91 -10.17 -14.76 8.85
C GLU A 91 -10.71 -16.15 9.26
N SER A 92 -12.02 -16.32 9.30
CA SER A 92 -12.62 -17.65 9.55
C SER A 92 -12.30 -18.69 8.47
N HIS A 93 -11.91 -18.25 7.27
CA HIS A 93 -11.61 -19.10 6.10
C HIS A 93 -10.12 -19.05 5.66
N THR A 94 -9.21 -18.57 6.51
CA THR A 94 -7.79 -18.39 6.14
C THR A 94 -6.80 -19.07 7.08
N LYS A 95 -7.25 -20.03 7.92
CA LYS A 95 -6.47 -20.58 9.04
C LYS A 95 -5.07 -21.11 8.65
N ASP A 96 -4.92 -21.68 7.44
CA ASP A 96 -3.68 -22.33 7.00
C ASP A 96 -3.04 -21.64 5.77
N LEU A 97 -3.50 -20.43 5.44
CA LEU A 97 -3.01 -19.68 4.29
C LEU A 97 -2.10 -18.53 4.70
N THR A 98 -1.07 -18.28 3.91
CA THR A 98 -0.26 -17.06 4.07
C THR A 98 -1.03 -15.86 3.56
N CYS A 99 -1.40 -14.95 4.48
CA CYS A 99 -2.23 -13.81 4.17
C CYS A 99 -1.46 -12.49 4.21
N LEU A 100 -1.77 -11.60 3.27
CA LEU A 100 -1.32 -10.22 3.23
C LEU A 100 -2.52 -9.28 3.29
N TYR A 101 -2.41 -8.26 4.12
CA TYR A 101 -3.47 -7.27 4.33
C TYR A 101 -3.06 -5.91 3.78
N ASP A 102 -4.06 -5.10 3.42
CA ASP A 102 -3.90 -3.68 3.10
C ASP A 102 -2.87 -3.39 2.00
N MET A 103 -2.86 -4.21 0.96
CA MET A 103 -1.95 -4.07 -0.17
C MET A 103 -2.55 -3.11 -1.20
N VAL A 104 -1.82 -2.06 -1.54
CA VAL A 104 -2.26 -1.09 -2.57
C VAL A 104 -1.23 -1.08 -3.69
N PHE A 105 -1.64 -1.53 -4.87
CA PHE A 105 -0.80 -1.54 -6.06
C PHE A 105 -1.08 -0.32 -6.91
N THR A 106 -0.02 0.32 -7.40
CA THR A 106 -0.13 1.54 -8.20
C THR A 106 0.44 1.33 -9.59
N THR A 107 -0.36 1.66 -10.60
CA THR A 107 0.09 1.77 -11.97
C THR A 107 0.18 3.24 -12.37
N ARG A 108 0.65 3.53 -13.58
CA ARG A 108 0.67 4.91 -14.10
C ARG A 108 -0.72 5.55 -14.16
N GLU A 109 -1.76 4.74 -14.36
CA GLU A 109 -3.12 5.24 -14.60
C GLU A 109 -4.07 5.00 -13.43
N LYS A 110 -3.88 3.93 -12.67
CA LYS A 110 -4.85 3.45 -11.68
C LYS A 110 -4.19 2.98 -10.39
N ILE A 111 -4.96 3.04 -9.31
CA ILE A 111 -4.59 2.51 -8.00
C ILE A 111 -5.54 1.35 -7.71
N TYR A 112 -4.97 0.19 -7.40
CA TYR A 112 -5.69 -1.05 -7.08
C TYR A 112 -5.57 -1.36 -5.58
N PRO A 113 -6.59 -1.04 -4.78
CA PRO A 113 -6.59 -1.37 -3.35
C PRO A 113 -7.01 -2.84 -3.15
N VAL A 114 -6.07 -3.74 -3.12
CA VAL A 114 -6.29 -5.15 -2.79
C VAL A 114 -6.13 -5.30 -1.28
N LEU A 115 -7.24 -5.23 -0.54
CA LEU A 115 -7.22 -5.11 0.91
C LEU A 115 -6.94 -6.42 1.64
N HIS A 116 -7.11 -7.55 0.97
CA HIS A 116 -6.70 -8.87 1.47
C HIS A 116 -6.20 -9.74 0.31
N MET A 117 -5.12 -10.47 0.54
CA MET A 117 -4.58 -11.45 -0.39
C MET A 117 -4.21 -12.72 0.36
N ALA A 118 -4.55 -13.86 -0.21
CA ALA A 118 -4.10 -15.17 0.24
C ALA A 118 -3.16 -15.76 -0.82
N VAL A 119 -2.02 -16.25 -0.37
CA VAL A 119 -1.00 -16.87 -1.20
C VAL A 119 -0.83 -18.31 -0.77
N CYS A 120 -0.98 -19.24 -1.72
CA CYS A 120 -0.80 -20.67 -1.51
C CYS A 120 0.02 -21.21 -2.69
N GLY A 121 1.33 -21.40 -2.49
CA GLY A 121 2.24 -21.76 -3.57
C GLY A 121 2.15 -20.77 -4.72
N ASN A 122 1.92 -21.28 -5.94
CA ASN A 122 1.76 -20.47 -7.13
C ASN A 122 0.32 -19.91 -7.33
N ASN A 123 -0.57 -20.07 -6.36
CA ASN A 123 -1.93 -19.55 -6.45
C ASN A 123 -2.11 -18.34 -5.55
N ILE A 124 -2.58 -17.24 -6.13
CA ILE A 124 -2.86 -15.99 -5.42
C ILE A 124 -4.33 -15.64 -5.62
N ALA A 125 -5.02 -15.41 -4.52
CA ALA A 125 -6.35 -14.83 -4.52
C ALA A 125 -6.31 -13.48 -3.82
N GLY A 126 -6.90 -12.43 -4.43
CA GLY A 126 -6.96 -11.09 -3.85
C GLY A 126 -8.40 -10.59 -3.76
N TYR A 127 -8.71 -9.85 -2.70
CA TYR A 127 -9.99 -9.17 -2.51
C TYR A 127 -9.81 -7.66 -2.65
N MET A 128 -10.52 -7.09 -3.62
CA MET A 128 -10.50 -5.67 -3.95
C MET A 128 -11.93 -5.11 -3.88
N PRO A 129 -12.39 -4.63 -2.70
CA PRO A 129 -13.75 -4.12 -2.57
C PRO A 129 -13.98 -2.90 -3.44
N MET A 130 -15.03 -2.90 -4.25
CA MET A 130 -15.43 -1.73 -5.01
C MET A 130 -16.13 -0.71 -4.10
N LYS A 131 -15.44 0.39 -3.82
CA LYS A 131 -16.06 1.56 -3.18
C LYS A 131 -16.86 2.31 -4.22
N LYS A 132 -18.17 2.09 -4.36
CA LYS A 132 -19.11 2.76 -5.28
C LYS A 132 -18.66 2.73 -6.75
N ALA A 133 -19.57 2.39 -7.64
CA ALA A 133 -19.33 2.44 -9.08
C ALA A 133 -18.86 3.85 -9.49
N PRO A 134 -17.69 3.99 -10.13
CA PRO A 134 -17.19 5.29 -10.55
C PRO A 134 -18.16 5.88 -11.58
N LYS A 135 -18.46 7.17 -11.45
CA LYS A 135 -19.32 7.90 -12.42
C LYS A 135 -18.78 7.82 -13.86
N ASN A 136 -17.52 7.45 -14.03
CA ASN A 136 -16.85 7.37 -15.33
C ASN A 136 -16.41 5.91 -15.59
N PRO A 137 -16.93 5.20 -16.63
CA PRO A 137 -16.61 3.80 -16.89
C PRO A 137 -15.12 3.56 -17.16
N LYS A 138 -14.40 4.55 -17.69
CA LYS A 138 -12.94 4.47 -17.91
C LYS A 138 -12.12 4.40 -16.60
N LYS A 139 -12.70 4.83 -15.47
CA LYS A 139 -12.09 4.75 -14.14
C LYS A 139 -12.50 3.51 -13.36
N ALA A 140 -13.33 2.64 -13.93
CA ALA A 140 -13.67 1.37 -13.29
C ALA A 140 -12.42 0.53 -13.08
N LEU A 141 -12.29 -0.02 -11.87
CA LEU A 141 -11.22 -0.96 -11.57
C LEU A 141 -11.61 -2.30 -12.21
N SER A 142 -10.68 -2.88 -12.95
CA SER A 142 -10.86 -4.19 -13.57
C SER A 142 -10.07 -5.22 -12.78
N GLU A 143 -10.73 -6.31 -12.38
CA GLU A 143 -10.11 -7.46 -11.73
C GLU A 143 -8.98 -8.03 -12.60
N ASN A 144 -9.24 -8.19 -13.90
CA ASN A 144 -8.27 -8.74 -14.86
C ASN A 144 -7.06 -7.82 -15.03
N ALA A 145 -7.26 -6.51 -15.17
CA ALA A 145 -6.15 -5.56 -15.34
C ALA A 145 -5.27 -5.49 -14.07
N CYS A 146 -5.84 -5.66 -12.88
CA CYS A 146 -5.07 -5.79 -11.66
C CYS A 146 -4.26 -7.09 -11.65
N ALA A 147 -4.88 -8.21 -12.01
CA ALA A 147 -4.22 -9.51 -12.08
C ALA A 147 -3.08 -9.52 -13.11
N GLU A 148 -3.28 -8.96 -14.30
CA GLU A 148 -2.25 -8.83 -15.35
C GLU A 148 -1.06 -7.97 -14.90
N HIS A 149 -1.34 -6.88 -14.17
CA HIS A 149 -0.27 -6.04 -13.63
C HIS A 149 0.57 -6.80 -12.60
N LEU A 150 -0.06 -7.52 -11.68
CA LEU A 150 0.65 -8.32 -10.68
C LEU A 150 1.43 -9.47 -11.33
N ASP A 151 0.86 -10.14 -12.32
CA ASP A 151 1.53 -11.20 -13.08
C ASP A 151 2.78 -10.66 -13.78
N THR A 152 2.68 -9.49 -14.40
CA THR A 152 3.83 -8.83 -15.03
C THR A 152 4.93 -8.53 -14.01
N CYS A 153 4.58 -8.01 -12.84
CA CYS A 153 5.54 -7.72 -11.79
C CYS A 153 6.22 -8.99 -11.25
N LEU A 154 5.46 -10.06 -11.03
CA LEU A 154 6.00 -11.34 -10.55
C LEU A 154 6.90 -12.01 -11.59
N LYS A 155 6.59 -11.90 -12.87
CA LYS A 155 7.44 -12.40 -13.97
C LYS A 155 8.79 -11.70 -14.04
N VAL A 156 8.86 -10.41 -13.71
CA VAL A 156 10.13 -9.66 -13.61
C VAL A 156 11.04 -10.27 -12.54
N ASP A 157 10.46 -10.72 -11.43
CA ASP A 157 11.19 -11.40 -10.33
C ASP A 157 11.33 -12.92 -10.55
N ASN A 158 11.17 -13.40 -11.81
CA ASN A 158 11.29 -14.80 -12.22
C ASN A 158 10.27 -15.78 -11.64
N TYR A 159 9.17 -15.32 -11.05
CA TYR A 159 8.05 -16.18 -10.69
C TYR A 159 7.18 -16.44 -11.93
N LYS A 160 7.35 -17.62 -12.53
CA LYS A 160 6.58 -18.07 -13.68
C LYS A 160 5.46 -19.01 -13.20
N ASP A 161 4.39 -19.09 -13.99
CA ASP A 161 3.24 -19.99 -13.76
C ASP A 161 2.45 -19.68 -12.46
N VAL A 162 2.41 -18.39 -12.07
CA VAL A 162 1.59 -17.94 -10.95
C VAL A 162 0.17 -17.66 -11.42
N THR A 163 -0.81 -18.27 -10.79
CA THR A 163 -2.23 -18.02 -11.06
C THR A 163 -2.76 -16.95 -10.13
N ILE A 164 -3.12 -15.78 -10.68
CA ILE A 164 -3.62 -14.65 -9.90
C ILE A 164 -5.09 -14.43 -10.21
N LYS A 165 -5.94 -14.43 -9.18
CA LYS A 165 -7.37 -14.12 -9.29
C LYS A 165 -7.74 -13.03 -8.31
N ILE A 166 -8.29 -11.93 -8.81
CA ILE A 166 -8.76 -10.81 -8.01
C ILE A 166 -10.29 -10.83 -8.02
N PHE A 167 -10.89 -10.59 -6.87
CA PHE A 167 -12.34 -10.60 -6.68
C PHE A 167 -12.78 -9.28 -6.07
N THR A 168 -13.90 -8.75 -6.58
CA THR A 168 -14.58 -7.58 -6.01
C THR A 168 -15.75 -8.00 -5.13
N ASP A 169 -16.25 -9.22 -5.30
CA ASP A 169 -17.33 -9.81 -4.51
C ASP A 169 -16.77 -10.67 -3.38
N LEU A 170 -17.19 -10.38 -2.15
CA LEU A 170 -16.71 -11.08 -0.95
C LEU A 170 -17.09 -12.57 -0.95
N GLY A 171 -18.31 -12.90 -1.41
CA GLY A 171 -18.80 -14.29 -1.41
C GLY A 171 -17.97 -15.17 -2.35
N LYS A 172 -17.69 -14.69 -3.57
CA LYS A 172 -16.83 -15.39 -4.53
C LYS A 172 -15.40 -15.54 -4.01
N TYR A 173 -14.90 -14.50 -3.31
CA TYR A 173 -13.60 -14.53 -2.70
C TYR A 173 -13.49 -15.60 -1.61
N ILE A 174 -14.45 -15.66 -0.69
CA ILE A 174 -14.50 -16.68 0.38
C ILE A 174 -14.56 -18.10 -0.21
N THR A 175 -15.39 -18.32 -1.24
CA THR A 175 -15.44 -19.62 -1.93
C THR A 175 -14.07 -19.98 -2.50
N ARG A 176 -13.34 -19.02 -3.05
CA ARG A 176 -11.98 -19.27 -3.56
C ARG A 176 -10.99 -19.57 -2.46
N LEU A 177 -11.09 -18.92 -1.30
CA LEU A 177 -10.24 -19.21 -0.14
C LEU A 177 -10.41 -20.66 0.32
N SER A 178 -11.66 -21.14 0.42
CA SER A 178 -11.92 -22.54 0.78
C SER A 178 -11.28 -23.52 -0.20
N GLN A 179 -11.35 -23.25 -1.50
CA GLN A 179 -10.65 -24.06 -2.52
C GLN A 179 -9.13 -24.02 -2.37
N LEU A 180 -8.55 -22.88 -1.97
CA LEU A 180 -7.10 -22.78 -1.75
C LEU A 180 -6.65 -23.55 -0.52
N GLN A 181 -7.48 -23.63 0.52
CA GLN A 181 -7.19 -24.45 1.71
C GLN A 181 -7.08 -25.95 1.39
N GLU A 182 -7.91 -26.43 0.44
CA GLU A 182 -7.84 -27.82 -0.01
C GLU A 182 -6.56 -28.13 -0.80
N LEU A 183 -5.94 -27.11 -1.40
CA LEU A 183 -4.72 -27.21 -2.20
C LEU A 183 -3.43 -27.03 -1.37
N THR A 184 -3.52 -27.00 -0.04
CA THR A 184 -2.39 -26.65 0.85
C THR A 184 -1.16 -27.51 0.52
N THR A 185 -0.23 -26.91 -0.20
CA THR A 185 1.13 -27.43 -0.42
C THR A 185 2.09 -26.47 0.27
N GLU A 186 2.97 -27.00 1.12
CA GLU A 186 4.10 -26.25 1.66
C GLU A 186 5.06 -25.93 0.51
N ASP A 187 4.86 -24.76 -0.11
CA ASP A 187 5.70 -24.33 -1.23
C ASP A 187 6.73 -23.30 -0.76
N LYS A 188 8.00 -23.61 -1.01
CA LYS A 188 9.15 -22.73 -0.74
C LYS A 188 9.05 -21.36 -1.46
N HIS A 189 8.20 -21.26 -2.49
CA HIS A 189 8.00 -20.03 -3.27
C HIS A 189 7.07 -19.02 -2.61
N THR A 190 6.19 -19.45 -1.69
CA THR A 190 5.18 -18.59 -1.04
C THR A 190 5.80 -17.36 -0.38
N GLU A 191 6.89 -17.54 0.38
CA GLU A 191 7.56 -16.43 1.07
C GLU A 191 8.20 -15.45 0.10
N GLY A 192 8.83 -15.94 -0.96
CA GLY A 192 9.43 -15.10 -2.00
C GLY A 192 8.37 -14.27 -2.72
N ILE A 193 7.28 -14.88 -3.15
CA ILE A 193 6.13 -14.18 -3.77
C ILE A 193 5.58 -13.10 -2.83
N CYS A 194 5.39 -13.42 -1.54
CA CYS A 194 4.94 -12.45 -0.56
C CYS A 194 5.88 -11.25 -0.41
N ASN A 195 7.19 -11.48 -0.45
CA ASN A 195 8.18 -10.42 -0.36
C ASN A 195 8.16 -9.52 -1.62
N THR A 196 8.06 -10.10 -2.81
CA THR A 196 7.87 -9.36 -4.06
C THR A 196 6.58 -8.52 -4.01
N LEU A 197 5.46 -9.11 -3.62
CA LEU A 197 4.20 -8.38 -3.49
C LEU A 197 4.30 -7.19 -2.51
N LYS A 198 4.97 -7.39 -1.37
CA LYS A 198 5.24 -6.29 -0.40
C LYS A 198 6.14 -5.21 -0.98
N SER A 199 7.10 -5.54 -1.83
CA SER A 199 8.03 -4.57 -2.42
C SER A 199 7.36 -3.65 -3.43
N ILE A 200 6.43 -4.17 -4.23
CA ILE A 200 5.69 -3.41 -5.27
C ILE A 200 4.45 -2.68 -4.74
N ALA A 201 3.98 -3.02 -3.54
CA ALA A 201 2.89 -2.30 -2.89
C ALA A 201 3.33 -0.92 -2.35
N LEU A 202 2.36 -0.01 -2.20
CA LEU A 202 2.54 1.34 -1.64
C LEU A 202 3.06 1.30 -0.20
#